data_10ab7643d32f2f33659f4b4d9b273276
#
_entry.id   10ab7643d32f2f33659f4b4d9b273276
#
_cell.length_a   1.000
_cell.length_b   1.000
_cell.length_c   1.000
_cell.angle_alpha   90.00
_cell.angle_beta   90.00
_cell.angle_gamma   90.00
#
_symmetry.space_group_name_H-M   'P 1'
#
loop_
_entity.id
_entity.type
_entity.pdbx_description
1 polymer ?
#
loop_
_entity_poly.entity_id
_entity_poly.type
_entity_poly.pdbx_seq_one_letter_code
_entity_poly.pdbx_strand_id
1 'polypeptide(L)'
;MKYYLIVGEASGDLHASHLMKALLKEDPKAEFRFFGGDMMSAVGGTRVRHYRELAYMGIIAVLLHLRTILRNMAFCKRDIVEWRPDAVILVDYPGFNLKIAKFVHEHTKIPVYYYISPKIWAWKEYRIKEIKRNVDELFSILPFEVPFFEQKHHYPIHYVGNPTAEEVRQFRAAYNVSGEEFRHEHGLDERPIIALLAGSRKQEIAGNLPQMIAAARRFGSYQLVLAAAPGIDAEFYDAFIGGSDVHVVRGETYALLSHADTALVTSGTATLETALFRVPQVVCYNTALPKLVGFLRRLMLKVKYVSLVNLIADREVVPELVANTFSEANIAEQLKRLLPDGAARREMLEGYEEVWRKIGEDSPSERTAKEMVLKVKK
;
A
#
# COMPACT_ATOMS: atom_id res chain seq x y z
N MET A 1 11.15 -20.71 18.26
CA MET A 1 10.57 -19.60 19.07
C MET A 1 9.10 -19.44 18.79
N LYS A 2 8.36 -18.80 19.69
CA LYS A 2 6.92 -18.54 19.59
C LYS A 2 6.66 -17.09 19.18
N TYR A 3 6.00 -16.87 18.07
CA TYR A 3 5.68 -15.53 17.55
C TYR A 3 4.18 -15.29 17.53
N TYR A 4 3.73 -14.18 18.14
CA TYR A 4 2.34 -13.77 18.11
C TYR A 4 2.17 -12.61 17.14
N LEU A 5 1.47 -12.81 16.01
CA LEU A 5 1.33 -11.80 14.97
C LEU A 5 -0.08 -11.18 14.97
N ILE A 6 -0.17 -9.88 14.69
CA ILE A 6 -1.46 -9.19 14.61
C ILE A 6 -1.50 -8.34 13.34
N VAL A 7 -2.43 -8.68 12.45
CA VAL A 7 -2.76 -7.90 11.26
C VAL A 7 -4.23 -7.49 11.27
N GLY A 8 -4.59 -6.38 10.65
CA GLY A 8 -5.94 -5.84 10.64
C GLY A 8 -6.61 -5.77 9.28
N GLU A 9 -5.91 -6.14 8.19
CA GLU A 9 -6.42 -6.03 6.82
C GLU A 9 -5.72 -7.01 5.86
N ALA A 10 -6.24 -7.11 4.63
CA ALA A 10 -5.74 -8.06 3.63
C ALA A 10 -4.28 -7.84 3.24
N SER A 11 -3.84 -6.59 3.09
CA SER A 11 -2.44 -6.26 2.80
C SER A 11 -1.51 -6.68 3.94
N GLY A 12 -1.95 -6.50 5.19
CA GLY A 12 -1.23 -6.99 6.36
C GLY A 12 -1.11 -8.51 6.37
N ASP A 13 -2.16 -9.25 5.99
CA ASP A 13 -2.15 -10.72 5.88
C ASP A 13 -1.14 -11.20 4.85
N LEU A 14 -1.08 -10.55 3.68
CA LEU A 14 -0.09 -10.84 2.64
C LEU A 14 1.34 -10.63 3.15
N HIS A 15 1.66 -9.44 3.65
CA HIS A 15 3.01 -9.12 4.12
C HIS A 15 3.43 -9.95 5.34
N ALA A 16 2.51 -10.23 6.26
CA ALA A 16 2.78 -11.10 7.40
C ALA A 16 3.00 -12.55 6.96
N SER A 17 2.31 -13.05 5.94
CA SER A 17 2.54 -14.40 5.41
C SER A 17 3.94 -14.55 4.82
N HIS A 18 4.44 -13.52 4.11
CA HIS A 18 5.83 -13.49 3.61
C HIS A 18 6.84 -13.44 4.77
N LEU A 19 6.57 -12.61 5.79
CA LEU A 19 7.40 -12.57 6.99
C LEU A 19 7.42 -13.91 7.74
N MET A 20 6.29 -14.60 7.89
CA MET A 20 6.22 -15.93 8.51
C MET A 20 7.05 -16.96 7.73
N LYS A 21 6.99 -16.97 6.39
CA LYS A 21 7.82 -17.84 5.54
C LYS A 21 9.31 -17.55 5.76
N ALA A 22 9.67 -16.28 5.85
CA ALA A 22 11.06 -15.88 6.12
C ALA A 22 11.51 -16.24 7.54
N LEU A 23 10.65 -16.08 8.55
CA LEU A 23 10.92 -16.53 9.92
C LEU A 23 11.16 -18.03 10.00
N LEU A 24 10.41 -18.86 9.23
CA LEU A 24 10.65 -20.30 9.17
C LEU A 24 12.01 -20.68 8.57
N LYS A 25 12.56 -19.85 7.67
CA LYS A 25 13.92 -20.06 7.14
C LYS A 25 14.98 -19.80 8.22
N GLU A 26 14.80 -18.76 9.04
CA GLU A 26 15.74 -18.35 10.09
C GLU A 26 15.56 -19.15 11.42
N ASP A 27 14.34 -19.61 11.68
CA ASP A 27 13.95 -20.43 12.82
C ASP A 27 12.99 -21.56 12.36
N PRO A 28 13.55 -22.71 11.92
CA PRO A 28 12.72 -23.83 11.41
C PRO A 28 11.76 -24.44 12.45
N LYS A 29 11.91 -24.11 13.73
CA LYS A 29 11.02 -24.52 14.81
C LYS A 29 10.09 -23.41 15.28
N ALA A 30 9.92 -22.35 14.47
CA ALA A 30 9.02 -21.26 14.80
C ALA A 30 7.57 -21.73 14.94
N GLU A 31 6.92 -21.35 16.04
CA GLU A 31 5.50 -21.56 16.28
C GLU A 31 4.78 -20.21 16.11
N PHE A 32 3.68 -20.21 15.36
CA PHE A 32 2.89 -19.00 15.12
C PHE A 32 1.50 -19.09 15.71
N ARG A 33 1.08 -18.02 16.38
CA ARG A 33 -0.28 -17.77 16.78
C ARG A 33 -0.68 -16.36 16.34
N PHE A 34 -1.86 -16.19 15.72
CA PHE A 34 -2.08 -14.91 15.05
C PHE A 34 -3.56 -14.51 14.88
N PHE A 35 -3.75 -13.21 14.84
CA PHE A 35 -4.86 -12.53 14.20
C PHE A 35 -4.46 -12.26 12.75
N GLY A 36 -5.13 -12.88 11.78
CA GLY A 36 -4.73 -12.81 10.37
C GLY A 36 -5.78 -13.39 9.44
N GLY A 37 -5.37 -13.69 8.22
CA GLY A 37 -6.27 -14.24 7.21
C GLY A 37 -5.81 -15.59 6.66
N ASP A 38 -6.24 -15.85 5.43
CA ASP A 38 -6.03 -17.13 4.78
C ASP A 38 -4.59 -17.31 4.26
N MET A 39 -3.91 -16.21 3.90
CA MET A 39 -2.51 -16.26 3.45
C MET A 39 -1.57 -16.66 4.60
N MET A 40 -1.75 -16.09 5.78
CA MET A 40 -0.99 -16.51 6.97
C MET A 40 -1.33 -17.95 7.35
N SER A 41 -2.62 -18.34 7.28
CA SER A 41 -3.06 -19.71 7.58
C SER A 41 -2.44 -20.75 6.64
N ALA A 42 -2.21 -20.40 5.37
CA ALA A 42 -1.55 -21.26 4.40
C ALA A 42 -0.06 -21.50 4.72
N VAL A 43 0.59 -20.61 5.45
CA VAL A 43 1.98 -20.81 5.91
C VAL A 43 2.03 -21.78 7.10
N GLY A 44 1.05 -21.72 7.99
CA GLY A 44 0.95 -22.59 9.18
C GLY A 44 0.65 -21.83 10.46
N GLY A 45 0.64 -22.55 11.60
CA GLY A 45 0.34 -21.98 12.91
C GLY A 45 -1.15 -21.94 13.24
N THR A 46 -1.51 -21.22 14.31
CA THR A 46 -2.88 -21.16 14.84
C THR A 46 -3.49 -19.79 14.62
N ARG A 47 -4.45 -19.70 13.70
CA ARG A 47 -5.28 -18.48 13.56
C ARG A 47 -6.32 -18.42 14.67
N VAL A 48 -6.23 -17.41 15.53
CA VAL A 48 -7.19 -17.21 16.65
C VAL A 48 -8.37 -16.33 16.25
N ARG A 49 -8.17 -15.41 15.30
CA ARG A 49 -9.23 -14.57 14.71
C ARG A 49 -8.90 -14.22 13.28
N HIS A 50 -9.93 -14.12 12.45
CA HIS A 50 -9.78 -13.60 11.10
C HIS A 50 -9.76 -12.07 11.13
N TYR A 51 -8.87 -11.41 10.34
CA TYR A 51 -8.77 -9.94 10.31
C TYR A 51 -10.09 -9.26 9.92
N ARG A 52 -10.97 -9.92 9.16
CA ARG A 52 -12.31 -9.41 8.82
C ARG A 52 -13.17 -9.13 10.05
N GLU A 53 -12.91 -9.81 11.15
CA GLU A 53 -13.59 -9.57 12.44
C GLU A 53 -13.03 -8.32 13.17
N LEU A 54 -11.93 -7.75 12.68
CA LEU A 54 -11.25 -6.56 13.22
C LEU A 54 -11.42 -5.33 12.32
N ALA A 55 -11.62 -5.55 11.02
CA ALA A 55 -11.55 -4.54 9.96
C ALA A 55 -12.80 -3.66 9.90
N TYR A 56 -13.01 -2.84 10.93
CA TYR A 56 -14.03 -1.79 10.91
C TYR A 56 -13.36 -0.47 10.56
N MET A 57 -13.58 0.02 9.34
CA MET A 57 -13.02 1.30 8.85
C MET A 57 -14.09 2.39 8.82
N GLY A 58 -13.69 3.61 9.21
CA GLY A 58 -14.55 4.78 9.27
C GLY A 58 -15.20 4.98 10.64
N ILE A 59 -15.50 6.23 10.99
CA ILE A 59 -15.98 6.63 12.32
C ILE A 59 -17.29 5.92 12.67
N ILE A 60 -18.22 5.86 11.74
CA ILE A 60 -19.55 5.25 11.95
C ILE A 60 -19.42 3.74 12.21
N ALA A 61 -18.66 3.02 11.36
CA ALA A 61 -18.46 1.59 11.50
C ALA A 61 -17.76 1.24 12.83
N VAL A 62 -16.75 2.02 13.23
CA VAL A 62 -16.05 1.86 14.52
C VAL A 62 -17.01 2.08 15.70
N LEU A 63 -17.89 3.07 15.65
CA LEU A 63 -18.87 3.33 16.72
C LEU A 63 -19.90 2.20 16.82
N LEU A 64 -20.43 1.72 15.69
CA LEU A 64 -21.41 0.63 15.66
C LEU A 64 -20.83 -0.69 16.19
N HIS A 65 -19.54 -0.96 15.96
CA HIS A 65 -18.86 -2.20 16.34
C HIS A 65 -17.92 -2.07 17.55
N LEU A 66 -18.02 -0.97 18.30
CA LEU A 66 -17.11 -0.68 19.41
C LEU A 66 -17.04 -1.82 20.44
N ARG A 67 -18.18 -2.43 20.78
CA ARG A 67 -18.23 -3.58 21.71
C ARG A 67 -17.44 -4.79 21.18
N THR A 68 -17.55 -5.08 19.89
CA THR A 68 -16.82 -6.16 19.23
C THR A 68 -15.32 -5.89 19.22
N ILE A 69 -14.90 -4.65 18.90
CA ILE A 69 -13.50 -4.24 18.93
C ILE A 69 -12.92 -4.39 20.33
N LEU A 70 -13.63 -3.93 21.36
CA LEU A 70 -13.19 -4.04 22.76
C LEU A 70 -13.10 -5.50 23.21
N ARG A 71 -14.07 -6.34 22.84
CA ARG A 71 -14.05 -7.78 23.13
C ARG A 71 -12.87 -8.49 22.47
N ASN A 72 -12.61 -8.20 21.19
CA ASN A 72 -11.47 -8.76 20.46
C ASN A 72 -10.13 -8.29 21.08
N MET A 73 -10.05 -7.05 21.52
CA MET A 73 -8.87 -6.52 22.21
C MET A 73 -8.65 -7.21 23.56
N ALA A 74 -9.69 -7.39 24.37
CA ALA A 74 -9.61 -8.09 25.65
C ALA A 74 -9.22 -9.57 25.45
N PHE A 75 -9.76 -10.21 24.43
CA PHE A 75 -9.40 -11.57 24.05
C PHE A 75 -7.91 -11.65 23.64
N CYS A 76 -7.45 -10.77 22.75
CA CYS A 76 -6.06 -10.72 22.29
C CYS A 76 -5.07 -10.58 23.45
N LYS A 77 -5.34 -9.66 24.38
CA LYS A 77 -4.52 -9.43 25.57
C LYS A 77 -4.39 -10.67 26.44
N ARG A 78 -5.50 -11.34 26.73
CA ARG A 78 -5.52 -12.57 27.51
C ARG A 78 -4.77 -13.69 26.80
N ASP A 79 -5.03 -13.88 25.51
CA ASP A 79 -4.43 -14.92 24.69
C ASP A 79 -2.90 -14.80 24.60
N ILE A 80 -2.36 -13.57 24.47
CA ILE A 80 -0.92 -13.32 24.52
C ILE A 80 -0.32 -13.73 25.86
N VAL A 81 -0.98 -13.37 26.98
CA VAL A 81 -0.49 -13.70 28.33
C VAL A 81 -0.52 -15.19 28.59
N GLU A 82 -1.57 -15.89 28.15
CA GLU A 82 -1.74 -17.35 28.31
C GLU A 82 -0.75 -18.13 27.44
N TRP A 83 -0.55 -17.74 26.18
CA TRP A 83 0.31 -18.46 25.24
C TRP A 83 1.81 -18.16 25.45
N ARG A 84 2.15 -17.01 26.04
CA ARG A 84 3.53 -16.59 26.36
C ARG A 84 4.47 -16.66 25.15
N PRO A 85 4.29 -15.83 24.12
CA PRO A 85 5.19 -15.79 22.98
C PRO A 85 6.56 -15.22 23.38
N ASP A 86 7.60 -15.58 22.60
CA ASP A 86 8.91 -14.98 22.71
C ASP A 86 8.96 -13.56 22.13
N ALA A 87 8.07 -13.23 21.18
CA ALA A 87 7.87 -11.89 20.66
C ALA A 87 6.44 -11.66 20.16
N VAL A 88 5.95 -10.42 20.28
CA VAL A 88 4.72 -9.94 19.65
C VAL A 88 5.08 -9.10 18.44
N ILE A 89 4.57 -9.48 17.26
CA ILE A 89 4.80 -8.79 15.99
C ILE A 89 3.51 -8.11 15.53
N LEU A 90 3.54 -6.79 15.49
CA LEU A 90 2.42 -5.95 15.09
C LEU A 90 2.65 -5.48 13.65
N VAL A 91 1.67 -5.71 12.76
CA VAL A 91 1.79 -5.35 11.34
C VAL A 91 0.79 -4.27 11.00
N ASP A 92 1.27 -3.07 10.65
CA ASP A 92 0.43 -1.89 10.37
C ASP A 92 -0.72 -1.73 11.41
N TYR A 93 -1.93 -1.35 11.01
CA TYR A 93 -3.16 -1.30 11.82
C TYR A 93 -3.02 -0.57 13.18
N PRO A 94 -2.53 0.67 13.20
CA PRO A 94 -2.08 1.35 14.42
C PRO A 94 -3.19 1.63 15.44
N GLY A 95 -4.46 1.67 15.03
CA GLY A 95 -5.57 1.93 15.95
C GLY A 95 -5.76 0.84 17.01
N PHE A 96 -5.51 -0.40 16.67
CA PHE A 96 -5.58 -1.56 17.54
C PHE A 96 -4.18 -1.91 18.08
N ASN A 97 -3.21 -2.00 17.20
CA ASN A 97 -1.88 -2.51 17.49
C ASN A 97 -1.13 -1.67 18.56
N LEU A 98 -1.20 -0.34 18.53
CA LEU A 98 -0.56 0.49 19.57
C LEU A 98 -1.17 0.29 20.97
N LYS A 99 -2.46 -0.05 21.07
CA LYS A 99 -3.08 -0.39 22.35
C LYS A 99 -2.65 -1.76 22.87
N ILE A 100 -2.40 -2.73 21.96
CA ILE A 100 -1.80 -4.01 22.33
C ILE A 100 -0.34 -3.82 22.73
N ALA A 101 0.45 -3.05 21.96
CA ALA A 101 1.82 -2.71 22.32
C ALA A 101 1.92 -2.16 23.76
N LYS A 102 1.07 -1.17 24.06
CA LYS A 102 1.01 -0.59 25.41
C LYS A 102 0.74 -1.65 26.48
N PHE A 103 -0.26 -2.52 26.26
CA PHE A 103 -0.61 -3.55 27.23
C PHE A 103 0.54 -4.56 27.44
N VAL A 104 1.16 -5.03 26.36
CA VAL A 104 2.25 -6.00 26.43
C VAL A 104 3.45 -5.39 27.19
N HIS A 105 3.82 -4.15 26.86
CA HIS A 105 4.90 -3.44 27.54
C HIS A 105 4.62 -3.20 29.05
N GLU A 106 3.36 -2.86 29.43
CA GLU A 106 3.00 -2.56 30.82
C GLU A 106 2.82 -3.82 31.68
N HIS A 107 2.47 -4.97 31.10
CA HIS A 107 2.06 -6.17 31.87
C HIS A 107 2.95 -7.39 31.65
N THR A 108 3.90 -7.33 30.72
CA THR A 108 4.80 -8.45 30.40
C THR A 108 6.21 -7.96 30.16
N LYS A 109 7.13 -8.91 29.95
CA LYS A 109 8.50 -8.64 29.47
C LYS A 109 8.71 -9.09 28.02
N ILE A 110 7.62 -9.39 27.32
CA ILE A 110 7.66 -9.87 25.93
C ILE A 110 8.00 -8.68 25.00
N PRO A 111 9.03 -8.78 24.16
CA PRO A 111 9.37 -7.71 23.23
C PRO A 111 8.29 -7.50 22.18
N VAL A 112 8.07 -6.23 21.85
CA VAL A 112 7.09 -5.79 20.86
C VAL A 112 7.81 -5.27 19.63
N TYR A 113 7.66 -5.97 18.52
CA TYR A 113 8.18 -5.61 17.22
C TYR A 113 7.07 -5.07 16.33
N TYR A 114 7.34 -3.97 15.64
CA TYR A 114 6.36 -3.36 14.75
C TYR A 114 6.87 -3.41 13.32
N TYR A 115 6.22 -4.20 12.48
CA TYR A 115 6.54 -4.34 11.05
C TYR A 115 5.54 -3.52 10.22
N ILE A 116 6.04 -2.77 9.24
CA ILE A 116 5.30 -1.76 8.47
C ILE A 116 4.84 -0.62 9.39
N SER A 117 5.72 0.33 9.56
CA SER A 117 5.57 1.45 10.50
C SER A 117 4.24 2.20 10.32
N PRO A 118 3.61 2.65 11.40
CA PRO A 118 2.42 3.50 11.31
C PRO A 118 2.73 4.81 10.58
N LYS A 119 1.89 5.19 9.62
CA LYS A 119 2.04 6.42 8.80
C LYS A 119 1.82 7.70 9.61
N ILE A 120 2.51 7.83 10.77
CA ILE A 120 2.37 8.99 11.67
C ILE A 120 2.96 10.27 11.08
N TRP A 121 3.82 10.18 10.09
CA TRP A 121 4.34 11.29 9.31
C TRP A 121 3.26 12.01 8.48
N ALA A 122 2.22 11.28 8.06
CA ALA A 122 1.10 11.85 7.32
C ALA A 122 0.07 12.52 8.24
N TRP A 123 -0.23 11.89 9.40
CA TRP A 123 -1.22 12.39 10.35
C TRP A 123 -1.03 11.73 11.73
N LYS A 124 -1.54 12.33 12.80
CA LYS A 124 -1.42 11.81 14.18
C LYS A 124 0.04 11.60 14.63
N GLU A 125 0.91 12.51 14.27
CA GLU A 125 2.33 12.51 14.66
C GLU A 125 2.55 12.36 16.18
N TYR A 126 1.56 12.79 17.01
CA TYR A 126 1.61 12.63 18.47
C TYR A 126 1.76 11.18 18.94
N ARG A 127 1.42 10.19 18.10
CA ARG A 127 1.58 8.76 18.38
C ARG A 127 3.05 8.33 18.51
N ILE A 128 3.99 9.16 18.08
CA ILE A 128 5.41 8.89 18.30
C ILE A 128 5.74 8.64 19.78
N LYS A 129 5.03 9.30 20.71
CA LYS A 129 5.21 9.10 22.15
C LYS A 129 4.83 7.68 22.59
N GLU A 130 3.76 7.13 22.01
CA GLU A 130 3.30 5.76 22.27
C GLU A 130 4.28 4.73 21.67
N ILE A 131 4.77 4.99 20.46
CA ILE A 131 5.75 4.12 19.79
C ILE A 131 7.04 4.06 20.60
N LYS A 132 7.63 5.21 20.94
CA LYS A 132 8.85 5.28 21.75
C LYS A 132 8.76 4.56 23.08
N ARG A 133 7.58 4.54 23.69
CA ARG A 133 7.37 3.95 25.01
C ARG A 133 7.14 2.44 24.95
N ASN A 134 6.46 1.97 23.92
CA ASN A 134 5.80 0.66 23.95
C ASN A 134 6.26 -0.29 22.81
N VAL A 135 7.12 0.16 21.91
CA VAL A 135 7.64 -0.63 20.79
C VAL A 135 9.15 -0.73 20.94
N ASP A 136 9.67 -1.94 21.00
CA ASP A 136 11.09 -2.19 21.17
C ASP A 136 11.85 -2.05 19.85
N GLU A 137 11.27 -2.54 18.73
CA GLU A 137 11.88 -2.46 17.40
C GLU A 137 10.83 -2.08 16.36
N LEU A 138 11.17 -1.10 15.51
CA LEU A 138 10.30 -0.60 14.44
C LEU A 138 10.94 -0.86 13.08
N PHE A 139 10.24 -1.63 12.23
CA PHE A 139 10.67 -1.97 10.88
C PHE A 139 9.85 -1.17 9.86
N SER A 140 10.54 -0.33 9.09
CA SER A 140 9.97 0.56 8.09
C SER A 140 10.18 0.02 6.68
N ILE A 141 9.20 0.24 5.81
CA ILE A 141 9.23 -0.10 4.39
C ILE A 141 9.33 1.12 3.47
N LEU A 142 9.44 2.33 4.04
CA LEU A 142 9.53 3.58 3.30
C LEU A 142 10.82 4.33 3.68
N PRO A 143 11.72 4.61 2.72
CA PRO A 143 13.05 5.16 3.05
C PRO A 143 12.99 6.56 3.68
N PHE A 144 12.00 7.37 3.37
CA PHE A 144 11.83 8.70 3.97
C PHE A 144 11.37 8.67 5.44
N GLU A 145 10.97 7.50 5.95
CA GLU A 145 10.64 7.33 7.37
C GLU A 145 11.91 7.34 8.24
N VAL A 146 13.07 6.96 7.70
CA VAL A 146 14.34 6.99 8.45
C VAL A 146 14.63 8.40 8.96
N PRO A 147 14.77 9.45 8.14
CA PRO A 147 15.00 10.80 8.65
C PRO A 147 13.84 11.32 9.52
N PHE A 148 12.59 10.91 9.25
CA PHE A 148 11.46 11.29 10.09
C PHE A 148 11.57 10.73 11.51
N PHE A 149 11.88 9.45 11.67
CA PHE A 149 11.98 8.84 13.00
C PHE A 149 13.31 9.17 13.68
N GLU A 150 14.44 9.05 12.98
CA GLU A 150 15.77 9.17 13.58
C GLU A 150 16.21 10.62 13.78
N GLN A 151 16.11 11.46 12.74
CA GLN A 151 16.58 12.84 12.82
C GLN A 151 15.58 13.75 13.56
N LYS A 152 14.29 13.68 13.20
CA LYS A 152 13.28 14.54 13.80
C LYS A 152 12.86 14.06 15.19
N HIS A 153 12.71 12.76 15.38
CA HIS A 153 12.16 12.19 16.60
C HIS A 153 13.20 11.48 17.48
N HIS A 154 14.45 11.34 17.06
CA HIS A 154 15.51 10.65 17.82
C HIS A 154 15.07 9.26 18.28
N TYR A 155 14.50 8.48 17.36
CA TYR A 155 14.05 7.11 17.56
C TYR A 155 14.60 6.22 16.45
N PRO A 156 15.49 5.26 16.76
CA PRO A 156 16.09 4.40 15.75
C PRO A 156 15.05 3.47 15.13
N ILE A 157 15.17 3.25 13.83
CA ILE A 157 14.32 2.31 13.10
C ILE A 157 15.14 1.46 12.13
N HIS A 158 14.53 0.36 11.66
CA HIS A 158 15.13 -0.50 10.65
C HIS A 158 14.43 -0.31 9.32
N TYR A 159 15.08 0.33 8.37
CA TYR A 159 14.60 0.30 7.00
C TYR A 159 14.94 -1.04 6.37
N VAL A 160 13.94 -1.80 5.95
CA VAL A 160 14.11 -3.19 5.50
C VAL A 160 13.87 -3.41 4.01
N GLY A 161 13.66 -2.34 3.25
CA GLY A 161 13.24 -2.40 1.85
C GLY A 161 11.73 -2.27 1.70
N ASN A 162 11.23 -2.37 0.47
CA ASN A 162 9.81 -2.16 0.15
C ASN A 162 9.17 -3.41 -0.48
N PRO A 163 8.09 -3.97 0.13
CA PRO A 163 7.43 -5.18 -0.38
C PRO A 163 6.91 -5.04 -1.82
N THR A 164 6.38 -3.88 -2.18
CA THR A 164 5.89 -3.62 -3.54
C THR A 164 7.02 -3.72 -4.57
N ALA A 165 8.22 -3.24 -4.23
CA ALA A 165 9.38 -3.36 -5.12
C ALA A 165 9.82 -4.83 -5.28
N GLU A 166 9.75 -5.61 -4.20
CA GLU A 166 10.02 -7.05 -4.25
C GLU A 166 9.00 -7.78 -5.14
N GLU A 167 7.71 -7.52 -4.94
CA GLU A 167 6.62 -8.11 -5.74
C GLU A 167 6.76 -7.78 -7.23
N VAL A 168 7.04 -6.51 -7.56
CA VAL A 168 7.26 -6.08 -8.96
C VAL A 168 8.48 -6.77 -9.56
N ARG A 169 9.60 -6.90 -8.82
CA ARG A 169 10.78 -7.63 -9.33
C ARG A 169 10.46 -9.11 -9.60
N GLN A 170 9.78 -9.77 -8.66
CA GLN A 170 9.40 -11.18 -8.82
C GLN A 170 8.46 -11.36 -10.01
N PHE A 171 7.47 -10.50 -10.16
CA PHE A 171 6.56 -10.54 -11.29
C PHE A 171 7.31 -10.35 -12.61
N ARG A 172 8.14 -9.30 -12.74
CA ARG A 172 8.89 -9.02 -13.97
C ARG A 172 9.87 -10.13 -14.34
N ALA A 173 10.42 -10.85 -13.37
CA ALA A 173 11.30 -11.98 -13.61
C ALA A 173 10.55 -13.24 -14.13
N ALA A 174 9.26 -13.37 -13.78
CA ALA A 174 8.43 -14.53 -14.14
C ALA A 174 7.52 -14.28 -15.36
N TYR A 175 7.20 -13.01 -15.64
CA TYR A 175 6.25 -12.63 -16.69
C TYR A 175 6.93 -12.53 -18.05
N ASN A 176 6.54 -13.41 -18.98
CA ASN A 176 7.14 -13.53 -20.31
C ASN A 176 6.11 -13.35 -21.45
N VAL A 177 4.91 -12.83 -21.16
CA VAL A 177 3.87 -12.61 -22.18
C VAL A 177 4.24 -11.39 -23.01
N SER A 178 4.24 -11.54 -24.31
CA SER A 178 4.52 -10.43 -25.26
C SER A 178 3.37 -9.44 -25.32
N GLY A 179 3.64 -8.23 -25.80
CA GLY A 179 2.59 -7.22 -26.00
C GLY A 179 1.52 -7.63 -27.01
N GLU A 180 1.89 -8.44 -28.02
CA GLU A 180 0.95 -9.00 -29.01
C GLU A 180 0.03 -10.05 -28.36
N GLU A 181 0.59 -10.98 -27.60
CA GLU A 181 -0.18 -11.98 -26.85
C GLU A 181 -1.15 -11.31 -25.85
N PHE A 182 -0.68 -10.34 -25.08
CA PHE A 182 -1.52 -9.58 -24.15
C PHE A 182 -2.67 -8.87 -24.87
N ARG A 183 -2.40 -8.21 -26.01
CA ARG A 183 -3.45 -7.56 -26.80
C ARG A 183 -4.47 -8.56 -27.33
N HIS A 184 -4.01 -9.66 -27.87
CA HIS A 184 -4.88 -10.73 -28.42
C HIS A 184 -5.79 -11.30 -27.32
N GLU A 185 -5.24 -11.59 -26.14
CA GLU A 185 -5.99 -12.18 -25.02
C GLU A 185 -7.10 -11.24 -24.52
N HIS A 186 -6.85 -9.93 -24.53
CA HIS A 186 -7.79 -8.92 -24.03
C HIS A 186 -8.62 -8.22 -25.13
N GLY A 187 -8.55 -8.69 -26.37
CA GLY A 187 -9.30 -8.09 -27.50
C GLY A 187 -8.91 -6.66 -27.80
N LEU A 188 -7.63 -6.32 -27.59
CA LEU A 188 -7.05 -5.00 -27.86
C LEU A 188 -6.50 -4.93 -29.27
N ASP A 189 -6.46 -3.73 -29.84
CA ASP A 189 -5.82 -3.47 -31.14
C ASP A 189 -4.36 -3.00 -30.98
N GLU A 190 -3.74 -2.55 -32.08
CA GLU A 190 -2.34 -2.12 -32.10
C GLU A 190 -2.08 -0.72 -31.49
N ARG A 191 -3.15 0.00 -31.10
CA ARG A 191 -2.97 1.33 -30.50
C ARG A 191 -2.23 1.22 -29.15
N PRO A 192 -1.42 2.22 -28.79
CA PRO A 192 -0.81 2.30 -27.49
C PRO A 192 -1.87 2.39 -26.38
N ILE A 193 -1.49 1.97 -25.17
CA ILE A 193 -2.43 1.79 -24.05
C ILE A 193 -2.28 2.93 -23.04
N ILE A 194 -3.41 3.57 -22.69
CA ILE A 194 -3.54 4.36 -21.49
C ILE A 194 -4.18 3.49 -20.41
N ALA A 195 -3.41 3.13 -19.38
CA ALA A 195 -3.92 2.37 -18.24
C ALA A 195 -4.69 3.27 -17.27
N LEU A 196 -5.85 2.79 -16.80
CA LEU A 196 -6.69 3.49 -15.82
C LEU A 196 -6.69 2.69 -14.50
N LEU A 197 -6.08 3.23 -13.45
CA LEU A 197 -6.05 2.68 -12.11
C LEU A 197 -6.87 3.59 -11.18
N ALA A 198 -8.20 3.42 -11.21
CA ALA A 198 -9.15 4.38 -10.64
C ALA A 198 -9.31 4.30 -9.10
N GLY A 199 -8.59 3.39 -8.45
CA GLY A 199 -8.64 3.19 -6.99
C GLY A 199 -9.16 1.81 -6.59
N SER A 200 -9.11 1.52 -5.29
CA SER A 200 -9.50 0.22 -4.72
C SER A 200 -10.85 0.24 -3.99
N ARG A 201 -11.48 1.39 -3.85
CA ARG A 201 -12.75 1.57 -3.15
C ARG A 201 -13.81 2.16 -4.06
N LYS A 202 -15.07 1.72 -3.91
CA LYS A 202 -16.21 2.21 -4.71
C LYS A 202 -16.29 3.74 -4.76
N GLN A 203 -16.02 4.42 -3.64
CA GLN A 203 -16.03 5.90 -3.59
C GLN A 203 -14.90 6.54 -4.40
N GLU A 204 -13.70 5.96 -4.36
CA GLU A 204 -12.55 6.43 -5.15
C GLU A 204 -12.83 6.26 -6.63
N ILE A 205 -13.28 5.08 -7.03
CA ILE A 205 -13.60 4.74 -8.42
C ILE A 205 -14.69 5.68 -8.94
N ALA A 206 -15.81 5.83 -8.22
CA ALA A 206 -16.90 6.71 -8.61
C ALA A 206 -16.47 8.18 -8.73
N GLY A 207 -15.53 8.62 -7.91
CA GLY A 207 -15.01 9.98 -7.95
C GLY A 207 -13.98 10.24 -9.04
N ASN A 208 -13.14 9.25 -9.36
CA ASN A 208 -11.99 9.43 -10.25
C ASN A 208 -12.27 8.97 -11.69
N LEU A 209 -12.86 7.79 -11.86
CA LEU A 209 -12.97 7.11 -13.16
C LEU A 209 -13.66 7.93 -14.24
N PRO A 210 -14.79 8.64 -13.99
CA PRO A 210 -15.46 9.41 -15.03
C PRO A 210 -14.57 10.49 -15.66
N GLN A 211 -13.83 11.22 -14.84
CA GLN A 211 -12.91 12.27 -15.33
C GLN A 211 -11.66 11.71 -15.98
N MET A 212 -11.14 10.59 -15.49
CA MET A 212 -10.04 9.87 -16.14
C MET A 212 -10.42 9.43 -17.55
N ILE A 213 -11.59 8.81 -17.72
CA ILE A 213 -12.10 8.39 -19.03
C ILE A 213 -12.30 9.60 -19.95
N ALA A 214 -12.97 10.64 -19.47
CA ALA A 214 -13.25 11.84 -20.27
C ALA A 214 -11.94 12.50 -20.77
N ALA A 215 -10.95 12.61 -19.91
CA ALA A 215 -9.65 13.17 -20.27
C ALA A 215 -8.87 12.28 -21.25
N ALA A 216 -8.83 10.97 -21.02
CA ALA A 216 -8.08 10.02 -21.84
C ALA A 216 -8.71 9.86 -23.25
N ARG A 217 -10.01 9.94 -23.39
CA ARG A 217 -10.73 9.93 -24.70
C ARG A 217 -10.34 11.06 -25.65
N ARG A 218 -9.76 12.13 -25.14
CA ARG A 218 -9.21 13.20 -26.00
C ARG A 218 -8.02 12.76 -26.84
N PHE A 219 -7.46 11.58 -26.55
CA PHE A 219 -6.32 10.98 -27.24
C PHE A 219 -6.78 9.74 -28.04
N GLY A 220 -7.54 9.93 -29.11
CA GLY A 220 -8.16 8.85 -29.89
C GLY A 220 -7.19 7.87 -30.56
N SER A 221 -5.91 8.19 -30.65
CA SER A 221 -4.85 7.27 -31.07
C SER A 221 -4.44 6.25 -30.00
N TYR A 222 -5.00 6.34 -28.79
CA TYR A 222 -4.79 5.41 -27.68
C TYR A 222 -6.06 4.61 -27.41
N GLN A 223 -5.87 3.39 -26.89
CA GLN A 223 -6.95 2.60 -26.33
C GLN A 223 -6.90 2.67 -24.80
N LEU A 224 -8.06 2.60 -24.18
CA LEU A 224 -8.22 2.74 -22.73
C LEU A 224 -8.40 1.35 -22.10
N VAL A 225 -7.56 1.02 -21.14
CA VAL A 225 -7.65 -0.25 -20.41
C VAL A 225 -7.72 0.03 -18.90
N LEU A 226 -8.85 -0.38 -18.31
CA LEU A 226 -9.11 -0.25 -16.88
C LEU A 226 -8.63 -1.49 -16.12
N ALA A 227 -7.76 -1.31 -15.14
CA ALA A 227 -7.48 -2.32 -14.15
C ALA A 227 -8.59 -2.35 -13.09
N ALA A 228 -9.44 -3.36 -13.12
CA ALA A 228 -10.51 -3.51 -12.12
C ALA A 228 -9.93 -3.95 -10.78
N ALA A 229 -10.29 -3.24 -9.72
CA ALA A 229 -9.82 -3.53 -8.37
C ALA A 229 -10.37 -4.88 -7.86
N PRO A 230 -9.57 -5.68 -7.14
CA PRO A 230 -10.05 -6.90 -6.50
C PRO A 230 -11.21 -6.62 -5.54
N GLY A 231 -12.26 -7.45 -5.61
CA GLY A 231 -13.42 -7.33 -4.71
C GLY A 231 -14.44 -6.25 -5.09
N ILE A 232 -14.30 -5.63 -6.27
CA ILE A 232 -15.31 -4.74 -6.85
C ILE A 232 -16.01 -5.47 -8.00
N ASP A 233 -17.34 -5.57 -7.92
CA ASP A 233 -18.16 -6.29 -8.89
C ASP A 233 -18.11 -5.63 -10.27
N ALA A 234 -18.32 -6.43 -11.33
CA ALA A 234 -18.31 -5.96 -12.72
C ALA A 234 -19.36 -4.88 -12.96
N GLU A 235 -20.56 -5.14 -12.47
CA GLU A 235 -21.73 -4.28 -12.62
C GLU A 235 -21.50 -2.87 -12.04
N PHE A 236 -20.62 -2.75 -11.06
CA PHE A 236 -20.26 -1.44 -10.52
C PHE A 236 -19.52 -0.58 -11.56
N TYR A 237 -18.65 -1.20 -12.36
CA TYR A 237 -17.93 -0.48 -13.41
C TYR A 237 -18.81 -0.16 -14.62
N ASP A 238 -19.81 -1.00 -14.92
CA ASP A 238 -20.72 -0.82 -16.07
C ASP A 238 -21.44 0.54 -16.03
N ALA A 239 -21.71 1.05 -14.83
CA ALA A 239 -22.29 2.37 -14.64
C ALA A 239 -21.41 3.53 -15.19
N PHE A 240 -20.11 3.32 -15.34
CA PHE A 240 -19.13 4.32 -15.80
C PHE A 240 -18.63 4.05 -17.21
N ILE A 241 -18.54 2.77 -17.61
CA ILE A 241 -17.97 2.34 -18.88
C ILE A 241 -19.00 1.78 -19.86
N GLY A 242 -20.26 1.54 -19.44
CA GLY A 242 -21.29 0.88 -20.24
C GLY A 242 -21.44 1.50 -21.64
N GLY A 243 -21.31 0.65 -22.67
CA GLY A 243 -21.34 1.07 -24.08
C GLY A 243 -20.13 1.90 -24.53
N SER A 244 -19.05 1.94 -23.78
CA SER A 244 -17.84 2.67 -24.10
C SER A 244 -16.75 1.77 -24.69
N ASP A 245 -15.72 2.42 -25.25
CA ASP A 245 -14.50 1.84 -25.81
C ASP A 245 -13.41 1.54 -24.74
N VAL A 246 -13.82 1.36 -23.49
CA VAL A 246 -12.90 1.05 -22.37
C VAL A 246 -12.86 -0.46 -22.16
N HIS A 247 -11.70 -1.06 -22.36
CA HIS A 247 -11.45 -2.46 -22.02
C HIS A 247 -11.20 -2.63 -20.52
N VAL A 248 -11.52 -3.82 -19.97
CA VAL A 248 -11.37 -4.09 -18.53
C VAL A 248 -10.56 -5.35 -18.32
N VAL A 249 -9.48 -5.23 -17.57
CA VAL A 249 -8.68 -6.38 -17.09
C VAL A 249 -8.90 -6.59 -15.61
N ARG A 250 -8.91 -7.86 -15.15
CA ARG A 250 -9.21 -8.23 -13.76
C ARG A 250 -8.11 -9.10 -13.18
N GLY A 251 -7.56 -8.67 -12.04
CA GLY A 251 -6.47 -9.40 -11.37
C GLY A 251 -5.13 -9.33 -12.09
N GLU A 252 -5.00 -8.52 -13.13
CA GLU A 252 -3.85 -8.46 -14.03
C GLU A 252 -3.25 -7.04 -14.13
N THR A 253 -3.29 -6.29 -13.03
CA THR A 253 -2.75 -4.92 -13.00
C THR A 253 -1.29 -4.87 -13.43
N TYR A 254 -0.47 -5.82 -12.99
CA TYR A 254 0.96 -5.86 -13.34
C TYR A 254 1.20 -6.25 -14.81
N ALA A 255 0.39 -7.15 -15.36
CA ALA A 255 0.41 -7.46 -16.79
C ALA A 255 0.05 -6.22 -17.62
N LEU A 256 -1.03 -5.52 -17.27
CA LEU A 256 -1.40 -4.26 -17.91
C LEU A 256 -0.26 -3.22 -17.82
N LEU A 257 0.34 -3.01 -16.66
CA LEU A 257 1.44 -2.06 -16.48
C LEU A 257 2.69 -2.44 -17.26
N SER A 258 2.91 -3.74 -17.54
CA SER A 258 4.03 -4.19 -18.39
C SER A 258 3.88 -3.77 -19.84
N HIS A 259 2.67 -3.46 -20.29
CA HIS A 259 2.35 -3.13 -21.69
C HIS A 259 1.73 -1.73 -21.87
N ALA A 260 1.55 -0.97 -20.80
CA ALA A 260 0.98 0.37 -20.87
C ALA A 260 2.01 1.42 -21.28
N ASP A 261 1.62 2.37 -22.13
CA ASP A 261 2.45 3.49 -22.55
C ASP A 261 2.43 4.66 -21.56
N THR A 262 1.31 4.84 -20.89
CA THR A 262 1.08 5.85 -19.85
C THR A 262 -0.10 5.44 -18.97
N ALA A 263 -0.25 6.07 -17.80
CA ALA A 263 -1.30 5.72 -16.86
C ALA A 263 -1.94 6.94 -16.17
N LEU A 264 -3.22 6.82 -15.86
CA LEU A 264 -3.94 7.68 -14.91
C LEU A 264 -4.15 6.87 -13.63
N VAL A 265 -3.62 7.34 -12.51
CA VAL A 265 -3.50 6.52 -11.30
C VAL A 265 -4.06 7.25 -10.08
N THR A 266 -4.98 6.62 -9.37
CA THR A 266 -5.44 7.13 -8.07
C THR A 266 -4.33 7.04 -7.03
N SER A 267 -4.19 8.09 -6.22
CA SER A 267 -3.18 8.14 -5.15
C SER A 267 -3.28 6.92 -4.21
N GLY A 268 -2.16 6.25 -4.00
CA GLY A 268 -2.03 5.04 -3.18
C GLY A 268 -0.78 4.25 -3.57
N THR A 269 -0.73 2.98 -3.20
CA THR A 269 0.37 2.05 -3.54
C THR A 269 0.52 1.92 -5.05
N ALA A 270 -0.58 1.98 -5.81
CA ALA A 270 -0.59 1.89 -7.26
C ALA A 270 0.32 2.94 -7.95
N THR A 271 0.54 4.11 -7.33
CA THR A 271 1.48 5.11 -7.88
C THR A 271 2.92 4.61 -7.87
N LEU A 272 3.30 3.89 -6.81
CA LEU A 272 4.62 3.28 -6.71
C LEU A 272 4.75 2.10 -7.68
N GLU A 273 3.75 1.20 -7.72
CA GLU A 273 3.70 0.09 -8.67
C GLU A 273 3.90 0.58 -10.10
N THR A 274 3.14 1.58 -10.52
CA THR A 274 3.23 2.19 -11.86
C THR A 274 4.62 2.74 -12.16
N ALA A 275 5.25 3.42 -11.20
CA ALA A 275 6.61 3.91 -11.34
C ALA A 275 7.65 2.78 -11.46
N LEU A 276 7.49 1.71 -10.68
CA LEU A 276 8.36 0.53 -10.71
C LEU A 276 8.24 -0.27 -12.03
N PHE A 277 7.09 -0.20 -12.71
CA PHE A 277 6.93 -0.68 -14.09
C PHE A 277 7.43 0.33 -15.13
N ARG A 278 7.94 1.51 -14.73
CA ARG A 278 8.43 2.58 -15.62
C ARG A 278 7.33 3.16 -16.53
N VAL A 279 6.08 3.13 -16.10
CA VAL A 279 4.96 3.71 -16.84
C VAL A 279 4.77 5.16 -16.41
N PRO A 280 4.92 6.15 -17.31
CA PRO A 280 4.62 7.55 -17.00
C PRO A 280 3.19 7.72 -16.55
N GLN A 281 2.96 8.52 -15.51
CA GLN A 281 1.66 8.60 -14.88
C GLN A 281 1.25 10.01 -14.48
N VAL A 282 -0.07 10.25 -14.46
CA VAL A 282 -0.69 11.38 -13.79
C VAL A 282 -1.41 10.86 -12.57
N VAL A 283 -1.09 11.39 -11.39
CA VAL A 283 -1.76 11.02 -10.15
C VAL A 283 -3.05 11.81 -9.98
N CYS A 284 -4.15 11.09 -9.85
CA CYS A 284 -5.51 11.61 -9.81
C CYS A 284 -6.14 11.32 -8.44
N TYR A 285 -6.65 12.35 -7.77
CA TYR A 285 -7.30 12.14 -6.49
C TYR A 285 -8.45 13.13 -6.27
N ASN A 286 -9.67 12.64 -6.49
CA ASN A 286 -10.88 13.40 -6.15
C ASN A 286 -11.19 13.29 -4.65
N THR A 287 -11.66 14.38 -4.06
CA THR A 287 -12.17 14.40 -2.69
C THR A 287 -13.62 14.84 -2.71
N ALA A 288 -14.50 14.13 -2.01
CA ALA A 288 -15.95 14.38 -2.00
C ALA A 288 -16.34 15.81 -1.56
N LEU A 289 -15.43 16.54 -0.87
CA LEU A 289 -15.64 17.92 -0.41
C LEU A 289 -14.39 18.76 -0.71
N PRO A 290 -14.15 19.13 -1.99
CA PRO A 290 -12.89 19.76 -2.40
C PRO A 290 -12.51 21.02 -1.64
N LYS A 291 -13.47 21.92 -1.38
CA LYS A 291 -13.21 23.22 -0.73
C LYS A 291 -12.93 23.11 0.78
N LEU A 292 -13.74 22.34 1.50
CA LEU A 292 -13.59 22.15 2.94
C LEU A 292 -12.43 21.21 3.29
N VAL A 293 -12.29 20.11 2.53
CA VAL A 293 -11.22 19.13 2.73
C VAL A 293 -9.87 19.70 2.28
N GLY A 294 -9.82 20.54 1.25
CA GLY A 294 -8.61 21.23 0.85
C GLY A 294 -8.05 22.14 1.95
N PHE A 295 -8.94 22.84 2.67
CA PHE A 295 -8.57 23.68 3.84
C PHE A 295 -8.17 22.83 5.06
N LEU A 296 -9.01 21.86 5.45
CA LEU A 296 -8.73 20.94 6.55
C LEU A 296 -7.49 20.06 6.30
N ARG A 297 -7.27 19.65 5.05
CA ARG A 297 -6.10 18.89 4.63
C ARG A 297 -4.81 19.70 4.81
N ARG A 298 -4.80 20.99 4.45
CA ARG A 298 -3.66 21.90 4.68
C ARG A 298 -3.32 22.04 6.17
N LEU A 299 -4.35 21.89 7.04
CA LEU A 299 -4.19 21.92 8.50
C LEU A 299 -3.81 20.56 9.10
N MET A 300 -4.29 19.44 8.54
CA MET A 300 -4.18 18.10 9.14
C MET A 300 -3.11 17.22 8.50
N LEU A 301 -2.86 17.35 7.20
CA LEU A 301 -1.81 16.61 6.52
C LEU A 301 -0.54 17.45 6.48
N LYS A 302 0.49 17.00 7.16
CA LYS A 302 1.81 17.63 7.21
C LYS A 302 2.71 17.25 6.05
N VAL A 303 2.14 16.65 4.99
CA VAL A 303 2.90 16.12 3.85
C VAL A 303 2.79 17.04 2.64
N LYS A 304 3.90 17.24 1.97
CA LYS A 304 4.01 18.05 0.75
C LYS A 304 3.38 17.34 -0.45
N TYR A 305 3.47 16.01 -0.51
CA TYR A 305 3.04 15.17 -1.62
C TYR A 305 2.02 14.10 -1.15
N VAL A 306 1.26 13.55 -2.10
CA VAL A 306 0.26 12.49 -1.82
C VAL A 306 0.65 11.14 -2.43
N SER A 307 1.48 11.11 -3.47
CA SER A 307 1.98 9.87 -4.07
C SER A 307 3.22 9.37 -3.34
N LEU A 308 3.38 8.05 -3.26
CA LEU A 308 4.59 7.45 -2.72
C LEU A 308 5.82 7.80 -3.55
N VAL A 309 5.67 7.96 -4.86
CA VAL A 309 6.74 8.35 -5.77
C VAL A 309 7.37 9.68 -5.35
N ASN A 310 6.57 10.72 -5.21
CA ASN A 310 7.03 12.06 -4.82
C ASN A 310 7.54 12.10 -3.37
N LEU A 311 6.90 11.35 -2.46
CA LEU A 311 7.34 11.22 -1.07
C LEU A 311 8.71 10.55 -0.96
N ILE A 312 8.96 9.48 -1.72
CA ILE A 312 10.24 8.78 -1.74
C ILE A 312 11.33 9.64 -2.40
N ALA A 313 10.99 10.32 -3.49
CA ALA A 313 11.91 11.23 -4.17
C ALA A 313 12.21 12.50 -3.36
N ASP A 314 11.29 12.92 -2.46
CA ASP A 314 11.25 14.22 -1.77
C ASP A 314 11.19 15.42 -2.74
N ARG A 315 10.66 15.19 -3.94
CA ARG A 315 10.41 16.18 -4.98
C ARG A 315 9.26 15.73 -5.87
N GLU A 316 8.75 16.65 -6.68
CA GLU A 316 7.78 16.30 -7.72
C GLU A 316 8.49 15.54 -8.85
N VAL A 317 8.14 14.27 -9.00
CA VAL A 317 8.51 13.37 -10.11
C VAL A 317 7.30 13.15 -10.99
N VAL A 318 6.14 12.99 -10.36
CA VAL A 318 4.85 12.78 -11.02
C VAL A 318 3.90 13.94 -10.72
N PRO A 319 3.12 14.45 -11.68
CA PRO A 319 2.13 15.48 -11.44
C PRO A 319 1.00 14.91 -10.56
N GLU A 320 0.62 15.66 -9.51
CA GLU A 320 -0.44 15.30 -8.59
C GLU A 320 -1.63 16.24 -8.75
N LEU A 321 -2.71 15.74 -9.36
CA LEU A 321 -3.96 16.47 -9.50
C LEU A 321 -4.92 16.09 -8.38
N VAL A 322 -5.09 17.01 -7.45
CA VAL A 322 -5.80 16.73 -6.20
C VAL A 322 -6.86 17.79 -5.91
N ALA A 323 -8.05 17.36 -5.55
CA ALA A 323 -9.15 18.25 -5.18
C ALA A 323 -9.43 19.32 -6.26
N ASN A 324 -9.05 20.57 -6.03
CA ASN A 324 -9.34 21.68 -6.94
C ASN A 324 -8.57 21.63 -8.27
N THR A 325 -7.45 20.91 -8.33
CA THR A 325 -6.67 20.73 -9.57
C THR A 325 -7.10 19.48 -10.34
N PHE A 326 -7.90 18.60 -9.74
CA PHE A 326 -8.44 17.42 -10.38
C PHE A 326 -9.61 17.81 -11.29
N SER A 327 -9.35 17.87 -12.59
CA SER A 327 -10.34 18.16 -13.64
C SER A 327 -9.93 17.46 -14.93
N GLU A 328 -10.91 17.18 -15.79
CA GLU A 328 -10.67 16.61 -17.12
C GLU A 328 -9.62 17.40 -17.90
N ALA A 329 -9.73 18.73 -17.93
CA ALA A 329 -8.80 19.59 -18.65
C ALA A 329 -7.37 19.47 -18.15
N ASN A 330 -7.17 19.52 -16.83
CA ASN A 330 -5.83 19.41 -16.23
C ASN A 330 -5.25 18.00 -16.41
N ILE A 331 -6.08 16.94 -16.29
CA ILE A 331 -5.65 15.56 -16.54
C ILE A 331 -5.17 15.44 -17.98
N ALA A 332 -5.94 15.92 -18.96
CA ALA A 332 -5.58 15.85 -20.36
C ALA A 332 -4.31 16.67 -20.68
N GLU A 333 -4.14 17.85 -20.06
CA GLU A 333 -2.94 18.66 -20.20
C GLU A 333 -1.69 17.92 -19.69
N GLN A 334 -1.74 17.35 -18.47
CA GLN A 334 -0.61 16.60 -17.94
C GLN A 334 -0.35 15.32 -18.73
N LEU A 335 -1.40 14.59 -19.12
CA LEU A 335 -1.28 13.39 -19.94
C LEU A 335 -0.57 13.68 -21.26
N LYS A 336 -0.92 14.76 -21.96
CA LYS A 336 -0.26 15.19 -23.21
C LYS A 336 1.25 15.36 -23.05
N ARG A 337 1.74 15.86 -21.91
CA ARG A 337 3.16 16.05 -21.62
C ARG A 337 3.92 14.75 -21.40
N LEU A 338 3.21 13.63 -21.14
CA LEU A 338 3.77 12.32 -20.84
C LEU A 338 3.71 11.34 -22.02
N LEU A 339 3.03 11.70 -23.10
CA LEU A 339 3.04 10.90 -24.34
C LEU A 339 4.45 10.84 -24.95
N PRO A 340 4.75 9.93 -25.90
CA PRO A 340 6.11 9.71 -26.42
C PRO A 340 6.87 10.98 -26.82
N ASP A 341 6.18 11.94 -27.42
CA ASP A 341 6.76 13.25 -27.82
C ASP A 341 6.70 14.32 -26.73
N GLY A 342 6.23 13.97 -25.55
CA GLY A 342 6.02 14.89 -24.44
C GLY A 342 7.31 15.26 -23.70
N ALA A 343 7.47 16.54 -23.38
CA ALA A 343 8.69 17.07 -22.77
C ALA A 343 8.98 16.48 -21.36
N ALA A 344 7.94 16.12 -20.60
CA ALA A 344 8.09 15.66 -19.21
C ALA A 344 8.32 14.14 -19.07
N ARG A 345 8.13 13.37 -20.16
CA ARG A 345 8.23 11.90 -20.08
C ARG A 345 9.62 11.42 -19.64
N ARG A 346 10.66 11.96 -20.25
CA ARG A 346 12.05 11.57 -19.95
C ARG A 346 12.44 11.90 -18.52
N GLU A 347 12.15 13.11 -18.09
CA GLU A 347 12.44 13.58 -16.72
C GLU A 347 11.74 12.69 -15.67
N MET A 348 10.50 12.30 -15.93
CA MET A 348 9.75 11.39 -15.05
C MET A 348 10.41 10.02 -14.97
N LEU A 349 10.84 9.45 -16.09
CA LEU A 349 11.53 8.15 -16.11
C LEU A 349 12.87 8.19 -15.38
N GLU A 350 13.62 9.28 -15.49
CA GLU A 350 14.84 9.51 -14.70
C GLU A 350 14.53 9.60 -13.19
N GLY A 351 13.42 10.25 -12.83
CA GLY A 351 12.92 10.28 -11.46
C GLY A 351 12.54 8.92 -10.92
N TYR A 352 12.03 8.02 -11.76
CA TYR A 352 11.74 6.64 -11.36
C TYR A 352 13.00 5.84 -11.02
N GLU A 353 14.11 6.07 -11.72
CA GLU A 353 15.41 5.47 -11.38
C GLU A 353 15.90 5.95 -10.01
N GLU A 354 15.66 7.22 -9.67
CA GLU A 354 15.96 7.74 -8.34
C GLU A 354 15.13 7.04 -7.27
N VAL A 355 13.83 6.84 -7.51
CA VAL A 355 12.93 6.12 -6.61
C VAL A 355 13.40 4.68 -6.41
N TRP A 356 13.75 3.96 -7.47
CA TRP A 356 14.30 2.61 -7.41
C TRP A 356 15.55 2.54 -6.53
N ARG A 357 16.52 3.44 -6.75
CA ARG A 357 17.75 3.48 -5.95
C ARG A 357 17.50 3.74 -4.47
N LYS A 358 16.53 4.62 -4.14
CA LYS A 358 16.17 4.92 -2.75
C LYS A 358 15.47 3.77 -2.05
N ILE A 359 14.67 3.00 -2.76
CA ILE A 359 13.98 1.82 -2.24
C ILE A 359 14.96 0.67 -2.00
N GLY A 360 15.95 0.48 -2.87
CA GLY A 360 16.90 -0.62 -2.81
C GLY A 360 16.32 -1.96 -3.28
N GLU A 361 17.17 -2.98 -3.20
CA GLU A 361 16.88 -4.33 -3.72
C GLU A 361 16.65 -5.37 -2.61
N ASP A 362 16.69 -4.99 -1.36
CA ASP A 362 16.51 -5.90 -0.22
C ASP A 362 15.14 -6.59 -0.27
N SER A 363 15.10 -7.84 0.19
CA SER A 363 13.84 -8.53 0.50
C SER A 363 13.38 -8.10 1.90
N PRO A 364 12.26 -7.34 2.01
CA PRO A 364 11.81 -6.79 3.29
C PRO A 364 11.52 -7.88 4.32
N SER A 365 10.88 -8.97 3.89
CA SER A 365 10.50 -10.06 4.76
C SER A 365 11.71 -10.84 5.28
N GLU A 366 12.69 -11.14 4.41
CA GLU A 366 13.90 -11.89 4.82
C GLU A 366 14.79 -11.05 5.73
N ARG A 367 15.00 -9.77 5.40
CA ARG A 367 15.78 -8.86 6.25
C ARG A 367 15.14 -8.69 7.62
N THR A 368 13.81 -8.46 7.65
CA THR A 368 13.06 -8.34 8.89
C THR A 368 13.15 -9.60 9.74
N ALA A 369 12.94 -10.79 9.15
CA ALA A 369 13.00 -12.06 9.86
C ALA A 369 14.37 -12.29 10.49
N LYS A 370 15.44 -12.07 9.73
CA LYS A 370 16.82 -12.21 10.22
C LYS A 370 17.09 -11.29 11.42
N GLU A 371 16.71 -10.02 11.32
CA GLU A 371 16.92 -9.06 12.41
C GLU A 371 16.07 -9.41 13.64
N MET A 372 14.81 -9.80 13.47
CA MET A 372 13.91 -10.20 14.57
C MET A 372 14.47 -11.43 15.31
N VAL A 373 14.88 -12.47 14.60
CA VAL A 373 15.43 -13.70 15.20
C VAL A 373 16.70 -13.40 16.00
N LEU A 374 17.58 -12.54 15.49
CA LEU A 374 18.80 -12.12 16.19
C LEU A 374 18.51 -11.34 17.48
N LYS A 375 17.42 -10.56 17.51
CA LYS A 375 17.04 -9.75 18.69
C LYS A 375 16.31 -10.57 19.75
N VAL A 376 15.48 -11.54 19.36
CA VAL A 376 14.81 -12.44 20.32
C VAL A 376 15.81 -13.37 21.02
N LYS A 377 16.93 -13.72 20.37
CA LYS A 377 17.98 -14.58 20.94
C LYS A 377 18.90 -13.86 21.93
N LYS A 378 18.88 -12.53 21.98
CA LYS A 378 19.65 -11.71 22.94
C LYS A 378 18.91 -11.53 24.25
#